data_aef6ec8e61bd4809b624be3df5465079
#
_entry.id   aef6ec8e61bd4809b624be3df5465079
#
_cell.length_a   1.000
_cell.length_b   1.000
_cell.length_c   1.000
_cell.angle_alpha   90.00
_cell.angle_beta   90.00
_cell.angle_gamma   90.00
#
_symmetry.space_group_name_H-M   'P 1'
#
loop_
_entity.id
_entity.type
_entity.pdbx_description
1 polymer ?
#
loop_
_entity_poly.entity_id
_entity_poly.type
_entity_poly.pdbx_seq_one_letter_code
_entity_poly.pdbx_strand_id
1 'polypeptide(L)'
;STPIKSSAASDVYKRQVEKKEVSFLDIELPDVHGENTKLSSVATGKVVLINFTAYMSEWSPALNMEFGDLYTRYHDKGLEIYQISLDSDLHFWKNAASNLPWACVRDPQSVYSQTAALYNVKQLPAIFILDRKGNLVKRVDDVKKLEADIKSVL
;
A
#
# COMPACT_ATOMS: atom_id res chain seq x y z
N SER A 1 5.79 -3.04 -30.32
CA SER A 1 6.49 -2.89 -29.91
C SER A 1 7.30 -2.61 -29.89
N THR A 2 6.93 -2.80 -30.04
CA THR A 2 7.65 -2.65 -29.60
C THR A 2 8.28 -2.40 -29.31
N PRO A 3 8.14 -2.44 -29.36
CA PRO A 3 8.75 -2.14 -28.79
C PRO A 3 9.46 -2.23 -28.51
N ILE A 4 9.46 -2.45 -28.46
CA ILE A 4 10.23 -2.73 -27.94
C ILE A 4 11.00 -2.35 -27.73
N LYS A 5 11.11 -2.08 -28.08
CA LYS A 5 11.91 -1.67 -27.46
C LYS A 5 11.97 -1.68 -26.10
N SER A 6 12.14 -1.38 -25.48
CA SER A 6 11.60 -1.56 -24.21
C SER A 6 10.30 -2.24 -24.32
N SER A 7 9.86 -2.33 -25.48
CA SER A 7 8.53 -2.82 -25.69
C SER A 7 8.38 -4.30 -25.40
N ALA A 8 9.44 -5.09 -25.58
CA ALA A 8 9.34 -6.52 -25.28
C ALA A 8 9.05 -6.77 -23.81
N ALA A 9 9.75 -6.09 -22.92
CA ALA A 9 9.50 -6.21 -21.49
C ALA A 9 8.13 -5.67 -21.12
N SER A 10 7.73 -4.55 -21.72
CA SER A 10 6.41 -3.98 -21.47
C SER A 10 5.30 -4.90 -21.93
N ASP A 11 5.46 -5.56 -23.06
CA ASP A 11 4.45 -6.50 -23.56
C ASP A 11 4.31 -7.70 -22.67
N VAL A 12 5.43 -8.25 -22.17
CA VAL A 12 5.38 -9.37 -21.23
C VAL A 12 4.66 -8.95 -19.97
N TYR A 13 4.96 -7.78 -19.43
CA TYR A 13 4.30 -7.29 -18.24
C TYR A 13 2.80 -7.10 -18.46
N LYS A 14 2.41 -6.52 -19.58
CA LYS A 14 0.99 -6.33 -19.89
C LYS A 14 0.25 -7.64 -19.98
N ARG A 15 0.84 -8.65 -20.59
CA ARG A 15 0.19 -9.96 -20.68
C ARG A 15 0.05 -10.60 -19.31
N GLN A 16 1.04 -10.45 -18.45
CA GLN A 16 0.95 -10.97 -17.10
C GLN A 16 -0.13 -10.27 -16.30
N VAL A 17 -0.22 -8.96 -16.44
CA VAL A 17 -1.25 -8.18 -15.76
C VAL A 17 -2.62 -8.62 -16.22
N GLU A 18 -2.82 -8.77 -17.51
CA GLU A 18 -4.09 -9.23 -18.07
C GLU A 18 -4.47 -10.60 -17.54
N LYS A 19 -3.51 -11.54 -17.53
CA LYS A 19 -3.76 -12.88 -17.03
C LYS A 19 -4.12 -12.89 -15.56
N LYS A 20 -3.45 -12.08 -14.77
CA LYS A 20 -3.64 -12.03 -13.32
C LYS A 20 -4.79 -11.12 -12.92
N GLU A 21 -5.28 -10.35 -13.87
CA GLU A 21 -6.36 -9.40 -13.64
C GLU A 21 -6.00 -8.36 -12.58
N VAL A 22 -4.70 -7.99 -12.50
CA VAL A 22 -4.22 -6.94 -11.60
C VAL A 22 -3.33 -5.99 -12.39
N SER A 23 -3.30 -4.74 -11.99
CA SER A 23 -2.54 -3.69 -12.68
C SER A 23 -1.71 -2.85 -11.71
N PHE A 24 -1.22 -3.45 -10.65
CA PHE A 24 -0.34 -2.76 -9.71
C PHE A 24 0.98 -3.54 -9.59
N LEU A 25 2.00 -2.85 -9.11
CA LEU A 25 3.27 -3.48 -8.78
C LEU A 25 3.13 -4.17 -7.43
N ASP A 26 3.38 -5.48 -7.39
CA ASP A 26 3.26 -6.23 -6.16
C ASP A 26 4.39 -5.85 -5.19
N ILE A 27 4.11 -6.01 -3.92
CA ILE A 27 5.04 -5.71 -2.83
C ILE A 27 5.11 -6.94 -1.95
N GLU A 28 6.32 -7.29 -1.51
CA GLU A 28 6.51 -8.37 -0.57
C GLU A 28 7.51 -7.90 0.48
N LEU A 29 7.04 -7.67 1.70
CA LEU A 29 7.85 -7.14 2.78
C LEU A 29 7.50 -7.83 4.09
N PRO A 30 8.44 -7.86 5.06
CA PRO A 30 8.21 -8.56 6.33
C PRO A 30 7.21 -7.83 7.22
N ASP A 31 6.36 -8.61 7.87
CA ASP A 31 5.43 -8.14 8.89
C ASP A 31 6.11 -8.13 10.28
N VAL A 32 5.31 -7.89 11.34
CA VAL A 32 5.85 -7.79 12.70
C VAL A 32 6.44 -9.11 13.22
N HIS A 33 6.11 -10.22 12.59
CA HIS A 33 6.64 -11.54 12.93
C HIS A 33 7.82 -11.95 12.05
N GLY A 34 8.25 -11.06 11.15
CA GLY A 34 9.34 -11.36 10.22
C GLY A 34 8.91 -12.18 9.02
N GLU A 35 7.63 -12.42 8.85
CA GLU A 35 7.09 -13.18 7.72
C GLU A 35 6.70 -12.23 6.60
N ASN A 36 7.03 -12.59 5.37
CA ASN A 36 6.71 -11.77 4.23
C ASN A 36 5.21 -11.79 3.93
N THR A 37 4.64 -10.60 3.77
CA THR A 37 3.23 -10.42 3.41
C THR A 37 3.17 -9.68 2.09
N LYS A 38 2.52 -10.30 1.10
CA LYS A 38 2.38 -9.71 -0.23
C LYS A 38 1.16 -8.81 -0.30
N LEU A 39 1.31 -7.69 -0.99
CA LEU A 39 0.17 -6.82 -1.29
C LEU A 39 -0.91 -7.60 -2.03
N SER A 40 -0.51 -8.43 -3.00
CA SER A 40 -1.47 -9.21 -3.79
C SER A 40 -2.30 -10.16 -2.93
N SER A 41 -1.75 -10.68 -1.84
CA SER A 41 -2.51 -11.57 -0.96
C SER A 41 -3.59 -10.83 -0.17
N VAL A 42 -3.41 -9.53 0.06
CA VAL A 42 -4.39 -8.70 0.76
C VAL A 42 -5.44 -8.16 -0.21
N ALA A 43 -5.05 -7.95 -1.46
CA ALA A 43 -5.81 -7.18 -2.43
C ALA A 43 -6.92 -7.94 -3.15
N THR A 44 -6.93 -9.28 -3.09
CA THR A 44 -7.86 -10.08 -3.89
C THR A 44 -9.32 -9.75 -3.58
N GLY A 45 -10.00 -9.12 -4.54
CA GLY A 45 -11.42 -8.78 -4.39
C GLY A 45 -11.72 -7.66 -3.42
N LYS A 46 -10.71 -6.95 -2.97
CA LYS A 46 -10.84 -5.90 -1.95
C LYS A 46 -10.45 -4.54 -2.51
N VAL A 47 -11.01 -3.50 -1.92
CA VAL A 47 -10.47 -2.15 -2.07
C VAL A 47 -9.33 -2.03 -1.08
N VAL A 48 -8.15 -1.59 -1.54
CA VAL A 48 -6.98 -1.50 -0.67
C VAL A 48 -6.47 -0.08 -0.60
N LEU A 49 -6.30 0.40 0.63
CA LEU A 49 -5.56 1.62 0.90
C LEU A 49 -4.11 1.20 1.11
N ILE A 50 -3.23 1.65 0.20
CA ILE A 50 -1.78 1.43 0.34
C ILE A 50 -1.18 2.69 0.91
N ASN A 51 -0.45 2.57 2.01
CA ASN A 51 0.15 3.73 2.67
C ASN A 51 1.62 3.50 2.94
N PHE A 52 2.45 4.43 2.45
CA PHE A 52 3.86 4.50 2.84
C PHE A 52 3.98 5.52 3.96
N THR A 53 4.58 5.14 5.06
CA THR A 53 4.58 5.94 6.28
C THR A 53 5.88 5.79 7.08
N ALA A 54 5.99 6.60 8.12
CA ALA A 54 7.01 6.46 9.15
C ALA A 54 6.34 6.73 10.49
N TYR A 55 6.31 5.73 11.35
CA TYR A 55 5.61 5.83 12.63
C TYR A 55 6.26 6.83 13.58
N MET A 56 7.55 7.10 13.39
CA MET A 56 8.23 8.09 14.22
C MET A 56 7.92 9.53 13.84
N SER A 57 7.23 9.74 12.72
CA SER A 57 6.84 11.09 12.31
C SER A 57 5.72 11.64 13.19
N GLU A 58 5.74 12.94 13.44
CA GLU A 58 4.76 13.58 14.32
C GLU A 58 3.33 13.43 13.84
N TRP A 59 3.13 13.37 12.52
CA TRP A 59 1.79 13.24 11.91
C TRP A 59 1.25 11.82 11.93
N SER A 60 2.08 10.83 12.27
CA SER A 60 1.68 9.43 12.15
C SER A 60 0.54 9.02 13.09
N PRO A 61 0.54 9.40 14.39
CA PRO A 61 -0.57 8.98 15.25
C PRO A 61 -1.93 9.45 14.77
N ALA A 62 -2.03 10.70 14.33
CA ALA A 62 -3.29 11.24 13.83
C ALA A 62 -3.73 10.55 12.55
N LEU A 63 -2.79 10.27 11.65
CA LEU A 63 -3.09 9.56 10.41
C LEU A 63 -3.58 8.14 10.67
N ASN A 64 -2.92 7.43 11.60
CA ASN A 64 -3.36 6.08 11.95
C ASN A 64 -4.73 6.08 12.64
N MET A 65 -5.08 7.12 13.37
CA MET A 65 -6.43 7.25 13.90
C MET A 65 -7.47 7.39 12.79
N GLU A 66 -7.17 8.19 11.78
CA GLU A 66 -8.02 8.32 10.60
C GLU A 66 -8.21 6.96 9.92
N PHE A 67 -7.12 6.23 9.73
CA PHE A 67 -7.18 4.89 9.13
C PHE A 67 -8.00 3.95 9.99
N GLY A 68 -7.87 4.03 11.29
CA GLY A 68 -8.64 3.22 12.22
C GLY A 68 -10.14 3.44 12.09
N ASP A 69 -10.55 4.71 11.96
CA ASP A 69 -11.95 5.05 11.75
C ASP A 69 -12.46 4.50 10.42
N LEU A 70 -11.68 4.64 9.36
CA LEU A 70 -12.05 4.12 8.05
C LEU A 70 -12.12 2.60 8.06
N TYR A 71 -11.16 1.97 8.69
CA TYR A 71 -11.12 0.52 8.78
C TYR A 71 -12.32 -0.02 9.54
N THR A 72 -12.67 0.61 10.65
CA THR A 72 -13.84 0.22 11.43
C THR A 72 -15.12 0.34 10.63
N ARG A 73 -15.26 1.41 9.85
CA ARG A 73 -16.49 1.64 9.07
C ARG A 73 -16.60 0.75 7.84
N TYR A 74 -15.48 0.47 7.17
CA TYR A 74 -15.53 -0.09 5.82
C TYR A 74 -14.89 -1.46 5.67
N HIS A 75 -14.22 -1.99 6.68
CA HIS A 75 -13.58 -3.30 6.59
C HIS A 75 -14.60 -4.38 6.21
N ASP A 76 -15.75 -4.40 6.85
CA ASP A 76 -16.79 -5.37 6.57
C ASP A 76 -17.39 -5.19 5.17
N LYS A 77 -17.17 -4.04 4.55
CA LYS A 77 -17.64 -3.74 3.20
C LYS A 77 -16.60 -3.99 2.13
N GLY A 78 -15.42 -4.47 2.53
CA GLY A 78 -14.38 -4.87 1.62
C GLY A 78 -13.15 -3.98 1.58
N LEU A 79 -12.97 -3.08 2.57
CA LEU A 79 -11.75 -2.28 2.66
C LEU A 79 -10.66 -3.05 3.38
N GLU A 80 -9.47 -3.06 2.79
CA GLU A 80 -8.24 -3.50 3.45
C GLU A 80 -7.23 -2.37 3.45
N ILE A 81 -6.27 -2.44 4.37
CA ILE A 81 -5.18 -1.47 4.44
C ILE A 81 -3.86 -2.25 4.43
N TYR A 82 -2.96 -1.82 3.55
CA TYR A 82 -1.60 -2.36 3.48
C TYR A 82 -0.65 -1.21 3.75
N GLN A 83 -0.07 -1.20 4.95
CA GLN A 83 0.72 -0.06 5.41
C GLN A 83 2.19 -0.44 5.47
N ILE A 84 3.02 0.36 4.76
CA ILE A 84 4.45 0.11 4.63
C ILE A 84 5.20 1.16 5.42
N SER A 85 5.94 0.73 6.43
CA SER A 85 6.79 1.61 7.21
C SER A 85 8.18 1.72 6.58
N LEU A 86 8.70 2.93 6.51
CA LEU A 86 10.08 3.20 6.15
C LEU A 86 10.92 3.55 7.39
N ASP A 87 10.41 3.24 8.58
CA ASP A 87 11.17 3.45 9.81
C ASP A 87 12.42 2.61 9.83
N SER A 88 13.53 3.20 10.27
CA SER A 88 14.77 2.48 10.44
C SER A 88 14.82 1.72 11.78
N ASP A 89 14.02 2.15 12.75
CA ASP A 89 13.97 1.54 14.08
C ASP A 89 12.97 0.39 14.10
N LEU A 90 13.49 -0.82 14.04
CA LEU A 90 12.68 -2.04 14.00
C LEU A 90 11.81 -2.18 15.25
N HIS A 91 12.38 -1.92 16.42
CA HIS A 91 11.66 -2.14 17.68
C HIS A 91 10.53 -1.15 17.85
N PHE A 92 10.78 0.12 17.53
CA PHE A 92 9.75 1.14 17.59
C PHE A 92 8.58 0.79 16.67
N TRP A 93 8.88 0.46 15.41
CA TRP A 93 7.86 0.07 14.46
C TRP A 93 7.07 -1.15 14.93
N LYS A 94 7.78 -2.17 15.37
CA LYS A 94 7.17 -3.44 15.77
C LYS A 94 6.19 -3.25 16.91
N ASN A 95 6.57 -2.43 17.91
CA ASN A 95 5.70 -2.14 19.04
C ASN A 95 4.43 -1.40 18.60
N ALA A 96 4.59 -0.40 17.73
CA ALA A 96 3.46 0.37 17.26
C ALA A 96 2.56 -0.45 16.35
N ALA A 97 3.13 -1.19 15.42
CA ALA A 97 2.37 -1.94 14.41
C ALA A 97 1.62 -3.12 15.02
N SER A 98 2.12 -3.70 16.09
CA SER A 98 1.49 -4.87 16.71
C SER A 98 0.09 -4.59 17.23
N ASN A 99 -0.27 -3.34 17.44
CA ASN A 99 -1.58 -2.95 17.94
C ASN A 99 -2.56 -2.52 16.86
N LEU A 100 -2.13 -2.56 15.59
CA LEU A 100 -2.97 -2.13 14.47
C LEU A 100 -3.66 -3.33 13.83
N PRO A 101 -4.94 -3.18 13.43
CA PRO A 101 -5.71 -4.33 12.93
C PRO A 101 -5.51 -4.66 11.47
N TRP A 102 -4.76 -3.85 10.74
CA TRP A 102 -4.52 -4.07 9.31
C TRP A 102 -3.13 -4.62 9.04
N ALA A 103 -2.84 -4.91 7.79
CA ALA A 103 -1.53 -5.43 7.38
C ALA A 103 -0.47 -4.35 7.50
N CYS A 104 0.52 -4.61 8.35
CA CYS A 104 1.63 -3.70 8.60
C CYS A 104 2.93 -4.40 8.23
N VAL A 105 3.67 -3.81 7.29
CA VAL A 105 4.97 -4.32 6.86
C VAL A 105 6.00 -3.21 6.94
N ARG A 106 7.27 -3.58 6.96
CA ARG A 106 8.35 -2.61 7.02
C ARG A 106 9.39 -2.91 5.94
N ASP A 107 9.84 -1.87 5.25
CA ASP A 107 10.95 -2.01 4.33
C ASP A 107 12.25 -1.77 5.11
N PRO A 108 13.09 -2.80 5.28
CA PRO A 108 14.33 -2.62 6.03
C PRO A 108 15.33 -1.69 5.34
N GLN A 109 15.14 -1.41 4.06
CA GLN A 109 15.99 -0.44 3.35
C GLN A 109 15.65 1.01 3.71
N SER A 110 14.53 1.26 4.39
CA SER A 110 14.15 2.58 4.90
C SER A 110 14.21 3.65 3.81
N VAL A 111 15.04 4.68 3.98
CA VAL A 111 15.13 5.78 3.01
C VAL A 111 15.65 5.33 1.64
N TYR A 112 16.23 4.15 1.55
CA TYR A 112 16.70 3.59 0.29
C TYR A 112 15.74 2.58 -0.32
N SER A 113 14.48 2.59 0.12
CA SER A 113 13.47 1.65 -0.33
C SER A 113 13.28 1.67 -1.84
N GLN A 114 13.54 0.55 -2.50
CA GLN A 114 13.25 0.40 -3.92
C GLN A 114 11.74 0.35 -4.16
N THR A 115 10.99 -0.20 -3.21
CA THR A 115 9.53 -0.23 -3.30
C THR A 115 8.95 1.17 -3.37
N ALA A 116 9.42 2.05 -2.50
CA ALA A 116 8.99 3.45 -2.51
C ALA A 116 9.36 4.12 -3.83
N ALA A 117 10.55 3.84 -4.35
CA ALA A 117 10.99 4.40 -5.62
C ALA A 117 10.11 3.92 -6.78
N LEU A 118 9.76 2.64 -6.79
CA LEU A 118 8.90 2.07 -7.83
C LEU A 118 7.50 2.69 -7.82
N TYR A 119 7.01 3.07 -6.65
CA TYR A 119 5.72 3.74 -6.51
C TYR A 119 5.84 5.26 -6.62
N ASN A 120 7.04 5.75 -6.95
CA ASN A 120 7.31 7.18 -7.10
C ASN A 120 6.97 7.96 -5.83
N VAL A 121 7.29 7.38 -4.67
CA VAL A 121 7.08 8.02 -3.37
C VAL A 121 8.31 8.85 -3.03
N LYS A 122 8.12 10.16 -2.95
CA LYS A 122 9.18 11.12 -2.65
C LYS A 122 9.00 11.82 -1.33
N GLN A 123 7.80 11.74 -0.78
CA GLN A 123 7.45 12.35 0.50
C GLN A 123 6.53 11.42 1.26
N LEU A 124 6.57 11.48 2.58
CA LEU A 124 5.68 10.72 3.43
C LEU A 124 4.71 11.67 4.14
N PRO A 125 3.47 11.26 4.36
CA PRO A 125 2.91 9.98 3.95
C PRO A 125 2.53 9.98 2.48
N ALA A 126 2.50 8.80 1.88
CA ALA A 126 1.95 8.62 0.54
C ALA A 126 0.81 7.60 0.63
N ILE A 127 -0.28 7.87 -0.08
CA ILE A 127 -1.49 7.04 0.00
C ILE A 127 -1.99 6.77 -1.40
N PHE A 128 -2.28 5.49 -1.67
CA PHE A 128 -2.81 5.04 -2.95
C PHE A 128 -4.05 4.19 -2.71
N ILE A 129 -4.90 4.09 -3.70
CA ILE A 129 -6.09 3.24 -3.62
C ILE A 129 -6.11 2.28 -4.79
N LEU A 130 -6.29 0.98 -4.47
CA LEU A 130 -6.58 -0.06 -5.44
C LEU A 130 -8.08 -0.33 -5.41
N ASP A 131 -8.67 -0.50 -6.59
CA ASP A 131 -10.07 -0.94 -6.67
C ASP A 131 -10.16 -2.46 -6.51
N ARG A 132 -11.38 -2.99 -6.53
CA ARG A 132 -11.62 -4.42 -6.33
C ARG A 132 -11.06 -5.29 -7.45
N LYS A 133 -10.76 -4.69 -8.59
CA LYS A 133 -10.20 -5.39 -9.75
C LYS A 133 -8.68 -5.37 -9.75
N GLY A 134 -8.06 -4.74 -8.76
CA GLY A 134 -6.62 -4.64 -8.68
C GLY A 134 -6.05 -3.51 -9.51
N ASN A 135 -6.84 -2.49 -9.84
CA ASN A 135 -6.35 -1.32 -10.56
C ASN A 135 -5.95 -0.25 -9.57
N LEU A 136 -4.79 0.35 -9.79
CA LEU A 136 -4.34 1.49 -9.01
C LEU A 136 -5.05 2.72 -9.56
N VAL A 137 -6.10 3.16 -8.87
CA VAL A 137 -7.03 4.16 -9.41
C VAL A 137 -6.78 5.57 -8.88
N LYS A 138 -6.05 5.70 -7.77
CA LYS A 138 -5.88 7.02 -7.18
C LYS A 138 -4.59 7.10 -6.38
N ARG A 139 -3.90 8.24 -6.52
CA ARG A 139 -2.91 8.71 -5.53
C ARG A 139 -3.59 9.83 -4.77
N VAL A 140 -3.72 9.68 -3.46
CA VAL A 140 -4.51 10.61 -2.65
C VAL A 140 -3.64 11.79 -2.26
N ASP A 141 -4.02 12.99 -2.72
CA ASP A 141 -3.28 14.20 -2.43
C ASP A 141 -3.77 14.91 -1.17
N ASP A 142 -5.03 14.67 -0.79
CA ASP A 142 -5.67 15.35 0.32
C ASP A 142 -6.36 14.31 1.20
N VAL A 143 -5.87 14.13 2.42
CA VAL A 143 -6.42 13.16 3.37
C VAL A 143 -7.88 13.44 3.67
N LYS A 144 -8.31 14.70 3.58
CA LYS A 144 -9.71 15.07 3.82
C LYS A 144 -10.66 14.44 2.80
N LYS A 145 -10.13 14.07 1.62
CA LYS A 145 -10.93 13.43 0.56
C LYS A 145 -10.82 11.93 0.57
N LEU A 146 -10.04 11.37 1.49
CA LEU A 146 -9.73 9.95 1.50
C LEU A 146 -10.98 9.08 1.63
N GLU A 147 -11.87 9.42 2.53
CA GLU A 147 -13.10 8.64 2.71
C GLU A 147 -13.95 8.63 1.45
N ALA A 148 -14.12 9.79 0.81
CA ALA A 148 -14.89 9.87 -0.43
C ALA A 148 -14.23 9.05 -1.54
N ASP A 149 -12.91 9.10 -1.63
CA ASP A 149 -12.18 8.34 -2.64
C ASP A 149 -12.35 6.83 -2.43
N ILE A 150 -12.32 6.37 -1.19
CA ILE A 150 -12.56 4.95 -0.87
C ILE A 150 -13.98 4.56 -1.24
N LYS A 151 -14.95 5.36 -0.82
CA LYS A 151 -16.36 5.06 -1.08
C LYS A 151 -16.66 4.98 -2.57
N SER A 152 -15.93 5.73 -3.39
CA SER A 152 -16.18 5.75 -4.83
C SER A 152 -15.86 4.40 -5.50
N VAL A 153 -15.08 3.53 -4.86
CA VAL A 153 -14.70 2.23 -5.43
C VAL A 153 -15.16 1.05 -4.57
N LEU A 154 -15.81 1.30 -3.46
CA LEU A 154 -16.43 0.24 -2.68
C LEU A 154 -17.70 -0.21 -3.35
#